data_5f335ce686d77585a6cabdf4ee90027a
#
_entry.id   5f335ce686d77585a6cabdf4ee90027a
#
_cell.length_a   1.000
_cell.length_b   1.000
_cell.length_c   1.000
_cell.angle_alpha   90.00
_cell.angle_beta   90.00
_cell.angle_gamma   90.00
#
_symmetry.space_group_name_H-M   'P 1'
#
loop_
_entity.id
_entity.type
_entity.pdbx_description
1 polymer ?
#
loop_
_entity_poly.entity_id
_entity_poly.type
_entity_poly.pdbx_seq_one_letter_code
_entity_poly.pdbx_strand_id
1 'polypeptide(L)'
;MEYLQLMLYLTDVDEQTHCFSMSPESVNDPILEVEAQLERNGIVDFHGPAGTVVLFNIAVLHTVTVRVTGRERKTVQAYYGHRSRPSLSNCSVIPPRFWRHDPNPEVRAFY
;
A
#
# COMPACT_ATOMS: atom_id res chain seq x y z
N MET A 1 -14.05 3.89 4.50
CA MET A 1 -12.64 3.48 4.34
C MET A 1 -12.29 2.59 5.52
N GLU A 2 -11.97 1.32 5.27
CA GLU A 2 -11.74 0.37 6.35
C GLU A 2 -10.24 0.11 6.58
N TYR A 3 -9.47 0.15 5.52
CA TYR A 3 -8.05 -0.15 5.56
C TYR A 3 -7.24 0.75 4.63
N LEU A 4 -6.08 1.16 5.11
CA LEU A 4 -5.11 1.92 4.36
C LEU A 4 -3.81 1.13 4.24
N GLN A 5 -3.15 1.26 3.12
CA GLN A 5 -1.80 0.78 2.93
C GLN A 5 -0.86 1.94 2.68
N LEU A 6 0.24 1.95 3.41
CA LEU A 6 1.39 2.81 3.16
C LEU A 6 2.47 1.99 2.47
N MET A 7 3.01 2.50 1.38
CA MET A 7 4.17 1.94 0.71
C MET A 7 5.27 2.99 0.67
N LEU A 8 6.44 2.66 1.20
CA LEU A 8 7.64 3.49 1.17
C LEU A 8 8.64 2.88 0.19
N TYR A 9 9.12 3.68 -0.76
CA TYR A 9 10.20 3.29 -1.68
C TYR A 9 11.55 3.41 -0.98
N LEU A 10 12.31 2.31 -0.95
CA LEU A 10 13.70 2.29 -0.46
C LEU A 10 14.73 2.47 -1.58
N THR A 11 14.28 2.36 -2.82
CA THR A 11 15.07 2.59 -4.03
C THR A 11 14.29 3.51 -4.97
N ASP A 12 14.98 4.16 -5.90
CA ASP A 12 14.31 4.94 -6.95
C ASP A 12 13.44 4.02 -7.82
N VAL A 13 12.25 4.50 -8.14
CA VAL A 13 11.27 3.84 -9.00
C VAL A 13 10.95 4.75 -10.18
N ASP A 14 11.22 4.28 -11.38
CA ASP A 14 11.03 5.00 -12.63
C ASP A 14 10.44 4.12 -13.73
N GLU A 15 10.40 4.62 -14.95
CA GLU A 15 9.86 3.90 -16.11
C GLU A 15 10.64 2.63 -16.48
N GLN A 16 11.85 2.45 -15.97
CA GLN A 16 12.70 1.29 -16.22
C GLN A 16 12.68 0.25 -15.11
N THR A 17 11.97 0.51 -14.02
CA THR A 17 11.85 -0.40 -12.88
C THR A 17 10.46 -1.02 -12.81
N HIS A 18 10.30 -2.13 -12.08
CA HIS A 18 8.98 -2.53 -11.64
C HIS A 18 8.38 -1.40 -10.81
N CYS A 19 7.10 -1.11 -10.97
CA CYS A 19 6.45 -0.07 -10.18
C CYS A 19 5.12 -0.52 -9.59
N PHE A 20 4.65 0.20 -8.58
CA PHE A 20 3.29 0.10 -8.11
C PHE A 20 2.37 0.86 -9.07
N SER A 21 1.22 0.29 -9.36
CA SER A 21 0.24 0.88 -10.25
C SER A 21 -1.16 0.71 -9.70
N MET A 22 -2.04 1.66 -9.94
CA MET A 22 -3.44 1.55 -9.57
C MET A 22 -4.35 2.16 -10.64
N SER A 23 -5.61 1.72 -10.66
CA SER A 23 -6.67 2.39 -11.39
C SER A 23 -7.31 3.42 -10.47
N PRO A 24 -7.22 4.73 -10.80
CA PRO A 24 -7.80 5.77 -9.95
C PRO A 24 -9.30 5.59 -9.80
N GLU A 25 -9.80 5.64 -8.57
CA GLU A 25 -11.23 5.59 -8.28
C GLU A 25 -11.55 6.37 -7.01
N SER A 26 -12.78 6.86 -6.90
CA SER A 26 -13.30 7.46 -5.69
C SER A 26 -13.99 6.41 -4.83
N VAL A 27 -13.90 6.55 -3.52
CA VAL A 27 -14.66 5.70 -2.57
C VAL A 27 -16.19 5.85 -2.70
N ASN A 28 -16.63 6.87 -3.43
CA ASN A 28 -18.05 7.13 -3.72
C ASN A 28 -18.50 6.53 -5.06
N ASP A 29 -17.56 6.05 -5.86
CA ASP A 29 -17.88 5.44 -7.14
C ASP A 29 -18.36 4.00 -6.95
N PRO A 30 -19.24 3.51 -7.84
CA PRO A 30 -19.61 2.11 -7.85
C PRO A 30 -18.38 1.22 -8.09
N ILE A 31 -18.28 0.14 -7.31
CA ILE A 31 -17.28 -0.91 -7.55
C ILE A 31 -17.64 -1.59 -8.87
N LEU A 32 -16.67 -1.69 -9.76
CA LEU A 32 -16.80 -2.32 -11.07
C LEU A 32 -15.91 -3.57 -11.15
N GLU A 33 -16.24 -4.43 -12.10
CA GLU A 33 -15.33 -5.49 -12.52
C GLU A 33 -14.05 -4.89 -13.13
N VAL A 34 -12.97 -5.67 -13.11
CA VAL A 34 -11.62 -5.18 -13.44
C VAL A 34 -11.58 -4.50 -14.81
N GLU A 35 -12.13 -5.13 -15.83
CA GLU A 35 -12.14 -4.61 -17.19
C GLU A 35 -12.88 -3.28 -17.28
N ALA A 36 -14.06 -3.19 -16.69
CA ALA A 36 -14.87 -1.97 -16.70
C ALA A 36 -14.20 -0.84 -15.90
N GLN A 37 -13.49 -1.16 -14.82
CA GLN A 37 -12.73 -0.17 -14.05
C GLN A 37 -11.55 0.36 -14.87
N LEU A 38 -10.84 -0.51 -15.58
CA LEU A 38 -9.73 -0.10 -16.45
C LEU A 38 -10.21 0.73 -17.65
N GLU A 39 -11.35 0.39 -18.23
CA GLU A 39 -11.97 1.20 -19.28
C GLU A 39 -12.38 2.59 -18.78
N ARG A 40 -12.90 2.68 -17.54
CA ARG A 40 -13.32 3.94 -16.94
C ARG A 40 -12.16 4.88 -16.65
N ASN A 41 -11.11 4.40 -15.99
CA ASN A 41 -10.07 5.24 -15.40
C ASN A 41 -8.64 4.85 -15.78
N GLY A 42 -8.46 3.80 -16.56
CA GLY A 42 -7.14 3.33 -16.94
C GLY A 42 -6.30 2.85 -15.77
N ILE A 43 -4.99 2.91 -15.93
CA ILE A 43 -4.00 2.58 -14.91
C ILE A 43 -2.95 3.68 -14.82
N VAL A 44 -2.51 4.01 -13.62
CA VAL A 44 -1.47 4.99 -13.34
C VAL A 44 -0.31 4.32 -12.63
N ASP A 45 0.89 4.51 -13.15
CA ASP A 45 2.14 4.06 -12.55
C ASP A 45 2.67 5.11 -11.57
N PHE A 46 3.07 4.66 -10.39
CA PHE A 46 3.62 5.54 -9.35
C PHE A 46 5.13 5.47 -9.35
N HIS A 47 5.75 6.51 -9.89
CA HIS A 47 7.19 6.69 -9.91
C HIS A 47 7.63 7.67 -8.83
N GLY A 48 8.89 7.58 -8.39
CA GLY A 48 9.48 8.51 -7.45
C GLY A 48 10.82 8.04 -6.92
N PRO A 49 11.61 8.96 -6.34
CA PRO A 49 12.89 8.62 -5.74
C PRO A 49 12.71 7.80 -4.45
N ALA A 50 13.79 7.21 -3.97
CA ALA A 50 13.85 6.63 -2.63
C ALA A 50 13.35 7.64 -1.59
N GLY A 51 12.53 7.18 -0.65
CA GLY A 51 11.82 8.03 0.31
C GLY A 51 10.40 8.43 -0.12
N THR A 52 10.00 8.17 -1.36
CA THR A 52 8.61 8.39 -1.80
C THR A 52 7.66 7.50 -1.00
N VAL A 53 6.58 8.11 -0.52
CA VAL A 53 5.50 7.42 0.19
C VAL A 53 4.22 7.46 -0.65
N VAL A 54 3.62 6.30 -0.85
CA VAL A 54 2.28 6.16 -1.44
C VAL A 54 1.34 5.67 -0.35
N LEU A 55 0.29 6.44 -0.07
CA LEU A 55 -0.76 6.07 0.88
C LEU A 55 -2.08 5.91 0.12
N PHE A 56 -2.71 4.77 0.23
CA PHE A 56 -3.93 4.48 -0.53
C PHE A 56 -4.88 3.54 0.22
N ASN A 57 -6.15 3.55 -0.20
CA ASN A 57 -7.13 2.57 0.25
C ASN A 57 -6.85 1.24 -0.46
N ILE A 58 -6.64 0.18 0.31
CA ILE A 58 -6.28 -1.13 -0.26
C ILE A 58 -7.41 -1.76 -1.11
N ALA A 59 -8.64 -1.27 -0.99
CA ALA A 59 -9.74 -1.71 -1.83
C ALA A 59 -9.67 -1.20 -3.29
N VAL A 60 -8.87 -0.16 -3.55
CA VAL A 60 -8.64 0.34 -4.92
C VAL A 60 -7.97 -0.73 -5.77
N LEU A 61 -8.41 -0.88 -7.00
CA LEU A 61 -7.79 -1.82 -7.95
C LEU A 61 -6.32 -1.43 -8.17
N HIS A 62 -5.41 -2.30 -7.76
CA HIS A 62 -3.97 -2.04 -7.80
C HIS A 62 -3.17 -3.29 -8.15
N THR A 63 -1.96 -3.07 -8.63
CA THR A 63 -1.06 -4.13 -9.06
C THR A 63 0.40 -3.69 -9.00
N VAL A 64 1.28 -4.58 -9.43
CA VAL A 64 2.68 -4.27 -9.77
C VAL A 64 2.82 -4.34 -11.29
N THR A 65 3.18 -3.23 -11.91
CA THR A 65 3.60 -3.24 -13.32
C THR A 65 5.00 -3.83 -13.42
N VAL A 66 5.09 -4.98 -14.07
CA VAL A 66 6.35 -5.72 -14.24
C VAL A 66 7.04 -5.28 -15.54
N ARG A 67 8.35 -5.05 -15.44
CA ARG A 67 9.19 -4.67 -16.58
C ARG A 67 10.42 -5.57 -16.68
N VAL A 68 10.95 -5.70 -17.88
CA VAL A 68 12.24 -6.37 -18.08
C VAL A 68 13.35 -5.43 -17.60
N THR A 69 13.93 -5.76 -16.44
CA THR A 69 14.96 -4.92 -15.82
C THR A 69 15.86 -5.76 -14.92
N GLY A 70 17.13 -5.38 -14.80
CA GLY A 70 18.06 -5.88 -13.80
C GLY A 70 18.09 -5.01 -12.52
N ARG A 71 17.29 -3.96 -12.45
CA ARG A 71 17.25 -3.04 -11.30
C ARG A 71 16.30 -3.58 -10.23
N GLU A 72 16.73 -3.56 -8.99
CA GLU A 72 15.91 -3.96 -7.85
C GLU A 72 14.96 -2.83 -7.44
N ARG A 73 13.71 -3.19 -7.13
CA ARG A 73 12.77 -2.34 -6.39
C ARG A 73 12.61 -2.87 -4.98
N LYS A 74 12.94 -2.05 -4.01
CA LYS A 74 12.76 -2.36 -2.58
C LYS A 74 11.72 -1.44 -1.99
N THR A 75 10.74 -2.00 -1.29
CA THR A 75 9.67 -1.25 -0.62
C THR A 75 9.42 -1.78 0.78
N VAL A 76 9.00 -0.89 1.67
CA VAL A 76 8.37 -1.25 2.94
C VAL A 76 6.88 -1.01 2.79
N GLN A 77 6.07 -1.93 3.30
CA GLN A 77 4.62 -1.81 3.29
C GLN A 77 4.10 -1.89 4.72
N ALA A 78 3.18 -1.01 5.07
CA ALA A 78 2.46 -1.03 6.33
C ALA A 78 0.97 -0.95 6.07
N TYR A 79 0.21 -1.74 6.82
CA TYR A 79 -1.24 -1.81 6.71
C TYR A 79 -1.87 -1.24 7.97
N TYR A 80 -2.85 -0.37 7.80
CA TYR A 80 -3.59 0.26 8.89
C TYR A 80 -5.07 -0.07 8.74
N GLY A 81 -5.66 -0.66 9.76
CA GLY A 81 -7.09 -0.95 9.82
C GLY A 81 -7.76 -0.17 10.93
N HIS A 82 -9.08 -0.02 10.83
CA HIS A 82 -9.85 0.50 11.94
C HIS A 82 -9.85 -0.51 13.09
N ARG A 83 -9.71 0.00 14.30
CA ARG A 83 -9.60 -0.77 15.54
C ARG A 83 -10.71 -1.84 15.75
N SER A 84 -11.91 -1.57 15.23
CA SER A 84 -13.06 -2.49 15.32
C SER A 84 -13.10 -3.55 14.22
N ARG A 85 -12.12 -3.56 13.30
CA ARG A 85 -12.09 -4.50 12.18
C ARG A 85 -11.09 -5.62 12.43
N PRO A 86 -11.33 -6.81 11.88
CA PRO A 86 -10.38 -7.91 12.01
C PRO A 86 -9.04 -7.54 11.32
N SER A 87 -7.97 -8.16 11.77
CA SER A 87 -6.67 -8.03 11.11
C SER A 87 -6.76 -8.50 9.66
N LEU A 88 -6.20 -7.71 8.74
CA LEU A 88 -6.16 -8.04 7.31
C LEU A 88 -5.21 -9.20 6.99
N SER A 89 -4.19 -9.37 7.78
CA SER A 89 -3.10 -10.28 7.45
C SER A 89 -2.47 -10.87 8.69
N ASN A 90 -2.21 -12.14 8.62
CA ASN A 90 -1.36 -12.85 9.56
C ASN A 90 0.15 -12.68 9.26
N CYS A 91 0.50 -11.92 8.22
CA CYS A 91 1.89 -11.74 7.78
C CYS A 91 2.60 -10.55 8.44
N SER A 92 1.85 -9.66 9.10
CA SER A 92 2.38 -8.43 9.71
C SER A 92 2.43 -8.58 11.22
N VAL A 93 3.41 -9.31 11.71
CA VAL A 93 3.64 -9.41 13.16
C VAL A 93 4.74 -8.42 13.53
N ILE A 94 4.35 -7.34 14.21
CA ILE A 94 5.32 -6.49 14.89
C ILE A 94 5.69 -7.16 16.20
N PRO A 95 6.97 -7.56 16.39
CA PRO A 95 7.37 -8.26 17.59
C PRO A 95 6.97 -7.48 18.86
N PRO A 96 6.34 -8.12 19.85
CA PRO A 96 5.86 -7.44 21.07
C PRO A 96 6.92 -6.63 21.82
N ARG A 97 8.20 -6.99 21.65
CA ARG A 97 9.33 -6.27 22.26
C ARG A 97 9.42 -4.80 21.82
N PHE A 98 8.86 -4.42 20.66
CA PHE A 98 8.90 -3.05 20.17
C PHE A 98 7.80 -2.15 20.74
N TRP A 99 6.74 -2.71 21.30
CA TRP A 99 5.60 -1.92 21.76
C TRP A 99 5.12 -2.26 23.18
N ARG A 100 5.28 -3.52 23.64
CA ARG A 100 4.72 -3.98 24.93
C ARG A 100 5.16 -3.14 26.14
N HIS A 101 6.39 -2.66 26.10
CA HIS A 101 7.00 -1.88 27.18
C HIS A 101 7.22 -0.40 26.80
N ASP A 102 6.59 0.08 25.72
CA ASP A 102 6.66 1.47 25.35
C ASP A 102 6.07 2.35 26.47
N PRO A 103 6.76 3.41 26.88
CA PRO A 103 6.26 4.31 27.94
C PRO A 103 4.95 5.00 27.54
N ASN A 104 4.71 5.21 26.25
CA ASN A 104 3.46 5.79 25.75
C ASN A 104 2.33 4.76 25.77
N PRO A 105 1.25 4.97 26.57
CA PRO A 105 0.13 4.05 26.62
C PRO A 105 -0.65 3.94 25.28
N GLU A 106 -0.62 5.00 24.46
CA GLU A 106 -1.28 4.97 23.15
C GLU A 106 -0.56 4.04 22.17
N VAL A 107 0.77 4.00 22.22
CA VAL A 107 1.57 3.05 21.44
C VAL A 107 1.20 1.62 21.84
N ARG A 108 1.15 1.32 23.15
CA ARG A 108 0.77 -0.01 23.63
C ARG A 108 -0.67 -0.40 23.28
N ALA A 109 -1.56 0.56 23.18
CA ALA A 109 -2.96 0.32 22.82
C ALA A 109 -3.20 0.22 21.31
N PHE A 110 -2.26 0.70 20.51
CA PHE A 110 -2.34 0.67 19.06
C PHE A 110 -2.06 -0.75 18.52
N TYR A 111 -1.16 -1.49 19.14
CA TYR A 111 -0.75 -2.84 18.79
C TYR A 111 -1.36 -3.90 19.72
#